data_c15931bc63e10706021b8d236a7ab3e1
#
_entry.id   c15931bc63e10706021b8d236a7ab3e1
#
_cell.length_a   1.000
_cell.length_b   1.000
_cell.length_c   1.000
_cell.angle_alpha   90.00
_cell.angle_beta   90.00
_cell.angle_gamma   90.00
#
_symmetry.space_group_name_H-M   'P 1'
#
loop_
_entity.id
_entity.type
_entity.pdbx_description
1 polymer ?
#
loop_
_entity_poly.entity_id
_entity_poly.type
_entity_poly.pdbx_seq_one_letter_code
_entity_poly.pdbx_strand_id
1 'polypeptide(L)'
;MCIRDRRKLVTTAAAGYSSYGNQIGLATGQVDEIYHPGYVAKRMEIGAVVGATPASHVRRECPAPGDVIVLLGGRTGRDGVGGATGSSKAHKLDSLEHCGAEVQKGNAPIERKLQRLFRREDACKMIKRCNDFGAGGVSVAIGELADGLYIDLNKVTKKYDGLDGTELAISESQERMAVALAPEDVDKFIAIATEENLEATPVAKVTEEKRLNMVWNGVSIVNISREFLNSNGAEKHQNVHVGQGTVWQPQWAGVTFEQKMKNMVGDLNVCSKKGLSERFDSTIGAATVLMPFGGACQLTPQNAMVAKLPVDGETNTCSGMAWGYNPYLMSANQYVGARMAVVESVTKLVASGFRYEDAYLTFQEYFERLGTKPCLLYTSPSPRDRTRSR
;
A
#
# COMPACT_ATOMS: atom_id res chain seq x y z
N MET A 1 0.61 12.98 -25.68
CA MET A 1 -0.53 12.45 -24.91
C MET A 1 -1.69 13.44 -25.01
N CYS A 2 -2.81 13.03 -25.59
CA CYS A 2 -3.96 13.90 -25.84
C CYS A 2 -4.71 14.28 -24.56
N ILE A 3 -5.26 15.48 -24.47
CA ILE A 3 -6.08 15.93 -23.32
C ILE A 3 -7.24 14.95 -23.03
N ARG A 4 -7.80 14.33 -24.06
CA ARG A 4 -8.83 13.29 -23.93
C ARG A 4 -8.36 12.08 -23.11
N ASP A 5 -7.11 11.62 -23.31
CA ASP A 5 -6.59 10.43 -22.65
C ASP A 5 -6.36 10.70 -21.15
N ARG A 6 -5.90 11.91 -20.81
CA ARG A 6 -5.69 12.32 -19.40
C ARG A 6 -7.02 12.38 -18.65
N ARG A 7 -8.06 12.96 -19.25
CA ARG A 7 -9.39 12.99 -18.64
C ARG A 7 -9.94 11.59 -18.39
N LYS A 8 -9.75 10.68 -19.35
CA LYS A 8 -10.15 9.27 -19.21
C LYS A 8 -9.42 8.61 -18.03
N LEU A 9 -8.10 8.78 -17.93
CA LEU A 9 -7.29 8.21 -16.83
C LEU A 9 -7.77 8.69 -15.46
N VAL A 10 -7.96 9.99 -15.29
CA VAL A 10 -8.41 10.57 -14.01
C VAL A 10 -9.80 10.06 -13.63
N THR A 11 -10.73 10.02 -14.58
CA THR A 11 -12.12 9.59 -14.29
C THR A 11 -12.22 8.08 -14.05
N THR A 12 -11.45 7.26 -14.75
CA THR A 12 -11.46 5.79 -14.56
C THR A 12 -10.74 5.36 -13.29
N ALA A 13 -9.70 6.06 -12.87
CA ALA A 13 -8.99 5.74 -11.63
C ALA A 13 -9.92 5.89 -10.41
N ALA A 14 -10.64 7.01 -10.30
CA ALA A 14 -11.61 7.20 -9.21
C ALA A 14 -12.71 6.11 -9.23
N ALA A 15 -13.19 5.71 -10.41
CA ALA A 15 -14.18 4.65 -10.54
C ALA A 15 -13.61 3.29 -10.09
N GLY A 16 -12.36 2.98 -10.43
CA GLY A 16 -11.69 1.74 -10.01
C GLY A 16 -11.52 1.67 -8.50
N TYR A 17 -11.01 2.72 -7.89
CA TYR A 17 -10.82 2.81 -6.44
C TYR A 17 -12.14 2.68 -5.68
N SER A 18 -13.16 3.44 -6.09
CA SER A 18 -14.49 3.40 -5.51
C SER A 18 -15.11 2.00 -5.62
N SER A 19 -15.05 1.40 -6.81
CA SER A 19 -15.58 0.05 -7.04
C SER A 19 -14.90 -0.99 -6.15
N TYR A 20 -13.57 -0.94 -6.03
CA TYR A 20 -12.82 -1.86 -5.18
C TYR A 20 -13.20 -1.68 -3.71
N GLY A 21 -13.16 -0.46 -3.18
CA GLY A 21 -13.53 -0.14 -1.80
C GLY A 21 -14.95 -0.62 -1.44
N ASN A 22 -15.92 -0.37 -2.32
CA ASN A 22 -17.30 -0.79 -2.12
C ASN A 22 -17.44 -2.32 -2.07
N GLN A 23 -16.75 -3.05 -2.96
CA GLN A 23 -16.81 -4.51 -3.02
C GLN A 23 -16.16 -5.18 -1.81
N ILE A 24 -15.05 -4.64 -1.30
CA ILE A 24 -14.41 -5.14 -0.08
C ILE A 24 -15.14 -4.70 1.20
N GLY A 25 -16.11 -3.79 1.09
CA GLY A 25 -16.94 -3.35 2.21
C GLY A 25 -16.27 -2.33 3.12
N LEU A 26 -15.42 -1.45 2.57
CA LEU A 26 -14.76 -0.37 3.30
C LEU A 26 -15.36 0.99 2.92
N ALA A 27 -15.73 1.77 3.94
CA ALA A 27 -16.12 3.16 3.76
C ALA A 27 -14.92 4.01 3.36
N THR A 28 -15.10 4.91 2.40
CA THR A 28 -14.09 5.89 2.02
C THR A 28 -14.39 7.22 2.72
N GLY A 29 -13.67 7.51 3.79
CA GLY A 29 -13.96 8.67 4.65
C GLY A 29 -13.39 9.99 4.12
N GLN A 30 -12.36 9.96 3.30
CA GLN A 30 -11.76 11.15 2.70
C GLN A 30 -11.17 10.82 1.33
N VAL A 31 -11.39 11.71 0.36
CA VAL A 31 -10.77 11.67 -0.97
C VAL A 31 -10.34 13.07 -1.34
N ASP A 32 -9.11 13.20 -1.83
CA ASP A 32 -8.58 14.48 -2.26
C ASP A 32 -7.68 14.32 -3.50
N GLU A 33 -7.41 15.43 -4.17
CA GLU A 33 -6.48 15.51 -5.30
C GLU A 33 -5.60 16.74 -5.18
N ILE A 34 -4.30 16.55 -5.47
CA ILE A 34 -3.32 17.61 -5.53
C ILE A 34 -2.76 17.69 -6.95
N TYR A 35 -2.62 18.89 -7.44
CA TYR A 35 -2.16 19.19 -8.79
C TYR A 35 -0.82 19.90 -8.77
N HIS A 36 0.13 19.37 -9.53
CA HIS A 36 1.46 19.97 -9.72
C HIS A 36 1.98 19.64 -11.11
N PRO A 37 2.69 20.55 -11.80
CA PRO A 37 3.21 20.31 -13.15
C PRO A 37 4.09 19.07 -13.26
N GLY A 38 4.79 18.67 -12.21
CA GLY A 38 5.61 17.46 -12.16
C GLY A 38 4.83 16.16 -12.32
N TYR A 39 3.50 16.14 -12.12
CA TYR A 39 2.64 14.96 -12.28
C TYR A 39 1.95 14.87 -13.64
N VAL A 40 2.29 15.73 -14.59
CA VAL A 40 1.66 15.73 -15.93
C VAL A 40 1.87 14.41 -16.68
N ALA A 41 3.03 13.80 -16.51
CA ALA A 41 3.39 12.56 -17.19
C ALA A 41 3.05 11.30 -16.39
N LYS A 42 2.92 11.40 -15.08
CA LYS A 42 2.71 10.25 -14.19
C LYS A 42 1.82 10.63 -13.00
N ARG A 43 0.70 9.96 -12.90
CA ARG A 43 -0.19 10.06 -11.74
C ARG A 43 0.36 9.21 -10.60
N MET A 44 0.28 9.70 -9.37
CA MET A 44 0.53 8.95 -8.16
C MET A 44 -0.77 8.84 -7.38
N GLU A 45 -1.05 7.66 -6.86
CA GLU A 45 -2.23 7.37 -6.03
C GLU A 45 -1.75 6.80 -4.70
N ILE A 46 -2.31 7.30 -3.62
CA ILE A 46 -1.99 6.87 -2.26
C ILE A 46 -3.29 6.53 -1.57
N GLY A 47 -3.35 5.34 -1.00
CA GLY A 47 -4.44 4.91 -0.14
C GLY A 47 -3.93 4.61 1.26
N ALA A 48 -4.70 4.97 2.27
CA ALA A 48 -4.48 4.57 3.64
C ALA A 48 -5.75 3.93 4.19
N VAL A 49 -5.59 2.86 4.96
CA VAL A 49 -6.70 2.11 5.53
C VAL A 49 -6.47 1.87 7.02
N VAL A 50 -7.53 1.87 7.80
CA VAL A 50 -7.54 1.51 9.22
C VAL A 50 -8.29 0.19 9.39
N GLY A 51 -7.67 -0.72 10.13
CA GLY A 51 -8.27 -1.94 10.62
C GLY A 51 -8.11 -2.05 12.14
N ALA A 52 -8.90 -2.90 12.77
CA ALA A 52 -8.78 -3.22 14.18
C ALA A 52 -8.99 -4.72 14.41
N THR A 53 -8.26 -5.27 15.38
CA THR A 53 -8.41 -6.65 15.83
C THR A 53 -8.19 -6.70 17.34
N PRO A 54 -8.82 -7.65 18.07
CA PRO A 54 -8.50 -7.87 19.48
C PRO A 54 -7.02 -8.18 19.68
N ALA A 55 -6.39 -7.57 20.70
CA ALA A 55 -4.97 -7.80 20.99
C ALA A 55 -4.64 -9.29 21.24
N SER A 56 -5.59 -10.05 21.75
CA SER A 56 -5.47 -11.51 21.97
C SER A 56 -5.38 -12.33 20.68
N HIS A 57 -5.74 -11.76 19.53
CA HIS A 57 -5.63 -12.43 18.22
C HIS A 57 -4.26 -12.19 17.57
N VAL A 58 -3.47 -11.26 18.08
CA VAL A 58 -2.17 -10.90 17.50
C VAL A 58 -1.09 -11.84 18.04
N ARG A 59 -0.51 -12.64 17.14
CA ARG A 59 0.71 -13.41 17.39
C ARG A 59 1.88 -12.77 16.65
N ARG A 60 3.07 -12.79 17.28
CA ARG A 60 4.33 -12.32 16.68
C ARG A 60 5.43 -13.32 17.01
N GLU A 61 5.23 -14.54 16.58
CA GLU A 61 6.17 -15.62 16.80
C GLU A 61 7.09 -15.78 15.59
N CYS A 62 8.35 -16.07 15.83
CA CYS A 62 9.24 -16.48 14.75
C CYS A 62 8.88 -17.92 14.35
N PRO A 63 8.62 -18.20 13.06
CA PRO A 63 8.41 -19.56 12.61
C PRO A 63 9.65 -20.43 12.90
N ALA A 64 9.40 -21.64 13.37
CA ALA A 64 10.43 -22.62 13.74
C ALA A 64 10.60 -23.67 12.64
N PRO A 65 11.77 -24.35 12.56
CA PRO A 65 11.96 -25.48 11.66
C PRO A 65 10.84 -26.53 11.80
N GLY A 66 10.30 -26.96 10.67
CA GLY A 66 9.13 -27.84 10.59
C GLY A 66 7.81 -27.12 10.33
N ASP A 67 7.71 -25.84 10.66
CA ASP A 67 6.51 -25.04 10.34
C ASP A 67 6.25 -25.02 8.84
N VAL A 68 4.97 -24.92 8.49
CA VAL A 68 4.49 -24.96 7.11
C VAL A 68 4.00 -23.58 6.70
N ILE A 69 4.39 -23.17 5.49
CA ILE A 69 3.87 -21.94 4.90
C ILE A 69 2.74 -22.31 3.94
N VAL A 70 1.56 -21.76 4.22
CA VAL A 70 0.37 -21.92 3.39
C VAL A 70 0.16 -20.64 2.60
N LEU A 71 0.03 -20.79 1.28
CA LEU A 71 -0.42 -19.75 0.36
C LEU A 71 -1.93 -19.73 0.35
N LEU A 72 -2.52 -18.58 0.62
CA LEU A 72 -3.95 -18.38 0.80
C LEU A 72 -4.46 -17.33 -0.20
N GLY A 73 -5.62 -17.57 -0.83
CA GLY A 73 -6.32 -16.57 -1.63
C GLY A 73 -6.24 -16.78 -3.13
N GLY A 74 -5.89 -15.73 -3.88
CA GLY A 74 -5.91 -15.74 -5.33
C GLY A 74 -4.85 -16.62 -5.98
N ARG A 75 -5.06 -16.97 -7.25
CA ARG A 75 -4.12 -17.75 -8.06
C ARG A 75 -3.09 -16.85 -8.74
N THR A 76 -1.93 -17.41 -9.06
CA THR A 76 -0.78 -16.71 -9.64
C THR A 76 -0.90 -16.59 -11.18
N GLY A 77 -0.67 -15.40 -11.68
CA GLY A 77 -0.52 -15.09 -13.11
C GLY A 77 0.79 -14.33 -13.35
N ARG A 78 0.92 -13.68 -14.53
CA ARG A 78 2.07 -12.79 -14.85
C ARG A 78 1.97 -11.39 -14.24
N ASP A 79 1.06 -11.20 -13.30
CA ASP A 79 0.82 -9.89 -12.69
C ASP A 79 2.12 -9.35 -12.05
N GLY A 80 2.52 -8.15 -12.42
CA GLY A 80 3.65 -7.43 -11.80
C GLY A 80 5.04 -8.06 -12.02
N VAL A 81 5.22 -8.99 -12.95
CA VAL A 81 6.51 -9.66 -13.20
C VAL A 81 7.63 -8.68 -13.55
N GLY A 82 7.31 -7.52 -14.13
CA GLY A 82 8.25 -6.41 -14.32
C GLY A 82 8.70 -5.73 -13.02
N GLY A 83 8.04 -6.00 -11.91
CA GLY A 83 8.33 -5.50 -10.56
C GLY A 83 8.29 -3.99 -10.43
N ALA A 84 8.73 -3.47 -9.28
CA ALA A 84 8.86 -2.04 -9.01
C ALA A 84 9.73 -1.31 -10.06
N THR A 85 10.68 -2.01 -10.68
CA THR A 85 11.50 -1.49 -11.79
C THR A 85 10.64 -1.21 -13.03
N GLY A 86 9.68 -2.07 -13.35
CA GLY A 86 8.72 -1.88 -14.45
C GLY A 86 7.87 -0.64 -14.24
N SER A 87 7.32 -0.45 -13.05
CA SER A 87 6.51 0.73 -12.70
C SER A 87 7.32 2.04 -12.73
N SER A 88 8.64 1.97 -12.56
CA SER A 88 9.54 3.13 -12.56
C SER A 88 10.08 3.50 -13.95
N LYS A 89 9.86 2.68 -14.98
CA LYS A 89 10.26 2.98 -16.36
C LYS A 89 9.31 3.97 -17.02
N ALA A 90 9.82 4.74 -17.98
CA ALA A 90 8.98 5.57 -18.85
C ALA A 90 8.12 4.65 -19.75
N HIS A 91 6.80 4.78 -19.63
CA HIS A 91 5.87 4.04 -20.49
C HIS A 91 5.65 4.75 -21.80
N LYS A 92 5.68 3.99 -22.90
CA LYS A 92 5.34 4.41 -24.26
C LYS A 92 3.96 3.87 -24.63
N LEU A 93 3.40 4.33 -25.74
CA LEU A 93 2.08 3.89 -26.21
C LEU A 93 2.02 2.38 -26.52
N ASP A 94 3.11 1.80 -26.94
CA ASP A 94 3.28 0.37 -27.21
C ASP A 94 3.46 -0.48 -25.95
N SER A 95 3.71 0.14 -24.79
CA SER A 95 3.89 -0.59 -23.53
C SER A 95 2.64 -1.39 -23.13
N LEU A 96 1.44 -0.94 -23.50
CA LEU A 96 0.20 -1.67 -23.24
C LEU A 96 0.11 -2.97 -24.04
N GLU A 97 0.63 -3.00 -25.25
CA GLU A 97 0.64 -4.19 -26.12
C GLU A 97 1.67 -5.22 -25.61
N HIS A 98 2.84 -4.75 -25.17
CA HIS A 98 3.94 -5.63 -24.74
C HIS A 98 3.84 -6.06 -23.26
N CYS A 99 3.30 -5.21 -22.37
CA CYS A 99 3.25 -5.44 -20.94
C CYS A 99 1.83 -5.58 -20.38
N GLY A 100 0.82 -5.72 -21.22
CA GLY A 100 -0.59 -5.79 -20.80
C GLY A 100 -0.91 -6.99 -19.88
N ALA A 101 -0.17 -8.10 -20.03
CA ALA A 101 -0.28 -9.26 -19.17
C ALA A 101 0.32 -9.05 -17.77
N GLU A 102 1.24 -8.09 -17.64
CA GLU A 102 1.94 -7.79 -16.38
C GLU A 102 1.17 -6.79 -15.50
N VAL A 103 0.10 -6.18 -16.01
CA VAL A 103 -0.73 -5.26 -15.24
C VAL A 103 -1.42 -6.02 -14.11
N GLN A 104 -1.18 -5.60 -12.88
CA GLN A 104 -1.85 -6.15 -11.70
C GLN A 104 -3.36 -5.96 -11.82
N LYS A 105 -4.11 -7.01 -11.50
CA LYS A 105 -5.58 -7.02 -11.57
C LYS A 105 -6.13 -7.37 -10.20
N GLY A 106 -6.80 -6.42 -9.56
CA GLY A 106 -7.46 -6.63 -8.28
C GLY A 106 -8.66 -7.59 -8.40
N ASN A 107 -8.88 -8.36 -7.33
CA ASN A 107 -10.03 -9.25 -7.17
C ASN A 107 -10.70 -8.99 -5.80
N ALA A 108 -11.48 -7.93 -5.74
CA ALA A 108 -12.14 -7.50 -4.50
C ALA A 108 -12.97 -8.60 -3.80
N PRO A 109 -13.68 -9.51 -4.49
CA PRO A 109 -14.33 -10.65 -3.84
C PRO A 109 -13.38 -11.57 -3.07
N ILE A 110 -12.18 -11.82 -3.58
CA ILE A 110 -11.17 -12.62 -2.84
C ILE A 110 -10.66 -11.84 -1.65
N GLU A 111 -10.35 -10.55 -1.82
CA GLU A 111 -9.94 -9.68 -0.72
C GLU A 111 -10.97 -9.66 0.41
N ARG A 112 -12.26 -9.55 0.08
CA ARG A 112 -13.34 -9.60 1.08
C ARG A 112 -13.37 -10.91 1.87
N LYS A 113 -13.11 -12.04 1.22
CA LYS A 113 -13.02 -13.34 1.87
C LYS A 113 -11.80 -13.44 2.79
N LEU A 114 -10.63 -12.93 2.34
CA LEU A 114 -9.42 -12.83 3.17
C LEU A 114 -9.70 -12.01 4.44
N GLN A 115 -10.30 -10.83 4.30
CA GLN A 115 -10.67 -9.99 5.45
C GLN A 115 -11.58 -10.73 6.44
N ARG A 116 -12.55 -11.52 5.95
CA ARG A 116 -13.43 -12.31 6.81
C ARG A 116 -12.66 -13.39 7.56
N LEU A 117 -11.76 -14.12 6.88
CA LEU A 117 -10.91 -15.12 7.50
C LEU A 117 -10.03 -14.51 8.60
N PHE A 118 -9.35 -13.39 8.32
CA PHE A 118 -8.48 -12.72 9.28
C PHE A 118 -9.23 -12.00 10.43
N ARG A 119 -10.55 -12.00 10.43
CA ARG A 119 -11.37 -11.57 11.58
C ARG A 119 -11.74 -12.73 12.51
N ARG A 120 -11.58 -13.97 12.07
CA ARG A 120 -11.90 -15.17 12.86
C ARG A 120 -10.81 -15.42 13.89
N GLU A 121 -11.21 -15.54 15.14
CA GLU A 121 -10.32 -15.83 16.26
C GLU A 121 -9.61 -17.17 16.08
N ASP A 122 -10.35 -18.22 15.65
CA ASP A 122 -9.83 -19.57 15.45
C ASP A 122 -8.77 -19.63 14.35
N ALA A 123 -8.89 -18.82 13.29
CA ALA A 123 -7.89 -18.71 12.23
C ALA A 123 -6.66 -17.90 12.70
N CYS A 124 -6.88 -16.71 13.27
CA CYS A 124 -5.80 -15.83 13.68
C CYS A 124 -4.86 -16.45 14.73
N LYS A 125 -5.40 -17.21 15.67
CA LYS A 125 -4.61 -17.87 16.72
C LYS A 125 -3.72 -19.01 16.23
N MET A 126 -3.96 -19.55 15.05
CA MET A 126 -3.06 -20.52 14.41
C MET A 126 -1.89 -19.85 13.67
N ILE A 127 -2.08 -18.62 13.21
CA ILE A 127 -1.08 -17.91 12.38
C ILE A 127 0.03 -17.37 13.27
N LYS A 128 1.24 -17.92 13.14
CA LYS A 128 2.45 -17.42 13.83
C LYS A 128 2.93 -16.09 13.21
N ARG A 129 2.96 -16.03 11.90
CA ARG A 129 3.38 -14.88 11.09
C ARG A 129 2.72 -14.90 9.73
N CYS A 130 2.50 -13.74 9.12
CA CYS A 130 1.95 -13.64 7.78
C CYS A 130 2.54 -12.45 7.02
N ASN A 131 2.52 -12.54 5.70
CA ASN A 131 2.81 -11.45 4.77
C ASN A 131 1.79 -11.44 3.64
N ASP A 132 1.51 -10.25 3.11
CA ASP A 132 0.79 -10.08 1.85
C ASP A 132 1.74 -10.23 0.65
N PHE A 133 1.15 -10.38 -0.54
CA PHE A 133 1.89 -10.46 -1.79
C PHE A 133 1.92 -9.10 -2.48
N GLY A 134 3.06 -8.45 -2.39
CA GLY A 134 3.40 -7.26 -3.15
C GLY A 134 4.57 -7.52 -4.08
N ALA A 135 5.41 -6.50 -4.29
CA ALA A 135 6.60 -6.57 -5.13
C ALA A 135 7.54 -7.72 -4.72
N GLY A 136 7.93 -8.52 -5.71
CA GLY A 136 8.77 -9.70 -5.51
C GLY A 136 8.00 -10.99 -5.26
N GLY A 137 6.68 -10.96 -5.17
CA GLY A 137 5.83 -12.15 -5.12
C GLY A 137 6.19 -13.16 -4.04
N VAL A 138 6.26 -14.45 -4.40
CA VAL A 138 6.65 -15.56 -3.51
C VAL A 138 8.01 -15.33 -2.87
N SER A 139 8.98 -14.78 -3.63
CA SER A 139 10.35 -14.54 -3.17
C SER A 139 10.41 -13.62 -1.96
N VAL A 140 9.51 -12.64 -1.87
CA VAL A 140 9.45 -11.68 -0.77
C VAL A 140 8.40 -12.12 0.25
N ALA A 141 7.15 -12.32 -0.17
CA ALA A 141 6.06 -12.63 0.76
C ALA A 141 6.32 -13.87 1.61
N ILE A 142 6.85 -14.93 1.01
CA ILE A 142 7.25 -16.15 1.73
C ILE A 142 8.68 -16.02 2.22
N GLY A 143 9.59 -15.52 1.37
CA GLY A 143 11.01 -15.45 1.66
C GLY A 143 11.40 -14.65 2.90
N GLU A 144 10.55 -13.75 3.38
CA GLU A 144 10.77 -12.93 4.58
C GLU A 144 10.13 -13.52 5.86
N LEU A 145 9.36 -14.62 5.75
CA LEU A 145 8.69 -15.19 6.91
C LEU A 145 9.63 -15.88 7.89
N ALA A 146 10.69 -16.53 7.40
CA ALA A 146 11.66 -17.24 8.23
C ALA A 146 13.08 -17.19 7.63
N ASP A 147 14.08 -17.47 8.45
CA ASP A 147 15.49 -17.46 8.04
C ASP A 147 15.84 -18.60 7.07
N GLY A 148 15.29 -19.78 7.31
CA GLY A 148 15.48 -20.96 6.47
C GLY A 148 14.16 -21.40 5.85
N LEU A 149 14.13 -21.55 4.52
CA LEU A 149 12.91 -21.88 3.78
C LEU A 149 13.21 -22.78 2.58
N TYR A 150 12.41 -23.85 2.47
CA TYR A 150 12.29 -24.64 1.26
C TYR A 150 10.92 -24.38 0.62
N ILE A 151 10.91 -23.81 -0.58
CA ILE A 151 9.70 -23.43 -1.31
C ILE A 151 9.57 -24.31 -2.55
N ASP A 152 8.43 -25.01 -2.69
CA ASP A 152 8.09 -25.81 -3.85
C ASP A 152 7.17 -24.99 -4.78
N LEU A 153 7.75 -24.39 -5.81
CA LEU A 153 7.02 -23.55 -6.76
C LEU A 153 5.99 -24.32 -7.60
N ASN A 154 6.09 -25.66 -7.68
CA ASN A 154 5.08 -26.47 -8.38
C ASN A 154 3.75 -26.48 -7.62
N LYS A 155 3.77 -26.22 -6.31
CA LYS A 155 2.57 -26.14 -5.47
C LYS A 155 1.88 -24.79 -5.49
N VAL A 156 2.52 -23.78 -6.08
CA VAL A 156 1.92 -22.46 -6.21
C VAL A 156 0.76 -22.55 -7.21
N THR A 157 -0.44 -22.18 -6.73
CA THR A 157 -1.66 -22.23 -7.55
C THR A 157 -1.61 -21.22 -8.69
N LYS A 158 -1.99 -21.66 -9.90
CA LYS A 158 -1.85 -20.87 -11.14
C LYS A 158 -3.20 -20.51 -11.72
N LYS A 159 -3.32 -19.30 -12.30
CA LYS A 159 -4.49 -18.85 -13.06
C LYS A 159 -4.60 -19.61 -14.40
N TYR A 160 -3.44 -19.97 -14.99
CA TYR A 160 -3.31 -20.64 -16.29
C TYR A 160 -1.95 -21.34 -16.39
N ASP A 161 -1.82 -22.26 -17.32
CA ASP A 161 -0.57 -22.97 -17.61
C ASP A 161 0.43 -22.08 -18.37
N GLY A 162 1.72 -22.52 -18.39
CA GLY A 162 2.79 -21.85 -19.14
C GLY A 162 3.53 -20.78 -18.33
N LEU A 163 3.34 -20.73 -17.01
CA LEU A 163 4.19 -19.95 -16.09
C LEU A 163 5.46 -20.74 -15.78
N ASP A 164 6.61 -20.10 -15.92
CA ASP A 164 7.90 -20.67 -15.53
C ASP A 164 8.21 -20.44 -14.05
N GLY A 165 9.33 -21.02 -13.58
CA GLY A 165 9.74 -20.92 -12.19
C GLY A 165 10.05 -19.49 -11.75
N THR A 166 10.59 -18.67 -12.64
CA THR A 166 10.91 -17.27 -12.36
C THR A 166 9.60 -16.45 -12.22
N GLU A 167 8.69 -16.61 -13.16
CA GLU A 167 7.39 -15.95 -13.12
C GLU A 167 6.60 -16.32 -11.84
N LEU A 168 6.63 -17.60 -11.45
CA LEU A 168 6.01 -18.06 -10.20
C LEU A 168 6.65 -17.45 -8.95
N ALA A 169 8.00 -17.30 -8.97
CA ALA A 169 8.75 -16.77 -7.83
C ALA A 169 8.54 -15.27 -7.60
N ILE A 170 8.35 -14.48 -8.67
CA ILE A 170 8.32 -13.01 -8.59
C ILE A 170 6.97 -12.38 -8.91
N SER A 171 5.97 -13.14 -9.33
CA SER A 171 4.64 -12.62 -9.66
C SER A 171 3.99 -11.92 -8.47
N GLU A 172 3.44 -10.73 -8.74
CA GLU A 172 2.75 -9.88 -7.76
C GLU A 172 1.21 -10.01 -7.88
N SER A 173 0.70 -11.20 -8.23
CA SER A 173 -0.75 -11.39 -8.25
C SER A 173 -1.35 -11.05 -6.90
N GLN A 174 -2.34 -10.15 -6.92
CA GLN A 174 -2.92 -9.56 -5.72
C GLN A 174 -3.89 -10.51 -5.00
N GLU A 175 -4.32 -10.10 -3.80
CA GLU A 175 -5.25 -10.82 -2.92
C GLU A 175 -4.74 -12.22 -2.57
N ARG A 176 -3.45 -12.30 -2.25
CA ARG A 176 -2.80 -13.50 -1.71
C ARG A 176 -2.15 -13.17 -0.38
N MET A 177 -2.16 -14.16 0.53
CA MET A 177 -1.45 -14.10 1.80
C MET A 177 -0.58 -15.34 1.97
N ALA A 178 0.59 -15.18 2.56
CA ALA A 178 1.41 -16.27 3.05
C ALA A 178 1.31 -16.32 4.58
N VAL A 179 0.93 -17.47 5.13
CA VAL A 179 0.79 -17.68 6.57
C VAL A 179 1.68 -18.82 7.04
N ALA A 180 2.38 -18.60 8.14
CA ALA A 180 3.20 -19.61 8.81
C ALA A 180 2.40 -20.28 9.93
N LEU A 181 2.28 -21.59 9.87
CA LEU A 181 1.47 -22.42 10.77
C LEU A 181 2.32 -23.53 11.38
N ALA A 182 1.97 -23.99 12.59
CA ALA A 182 2.46 -25.24 13.11
C ALA A 182 1.92 -26.41 12.26
N PRO A 183 2.69 -27.50 12.07
CA PRO A 183 2.28 -28.63 11.23
C PRO A 183 0.91 -29.22 11.61
N GLU A 184 0.61 -29.28 12.89
CA GLU A 184 -0.66 -29.80 13.44
C GLU A 184 -1.87 -28.91 13.16
N ASP A 185 -1.68 -27.64 12.85
CA ASP A 185 -2.76 -26.67 12.58
C ASP A 185 -3.12 -26.56 11.10
N VAL A 186 -2.28 -27.10 10.19
CA VAL A 186 -2.42 -26.90 8.74
C VAL A 186 -3.77 -27.37 8.21
N ASP A 187 -4.16 -28.61 8.50
CA ASP A 187 -5.40 -29.18 7.97
C ASP A 187 -6.63 -28.43 8.50
N LYS A 188 -6.61 -28.05 9.78
CA LYS A 188 -7.67 -27.26 10.41
C LYS A 188 -7.77 -25.88 9.78
N PHE A 189 -6.64 -25.23 9.53
CA PHE A 189 -6.63 -23.92 8.88
C PHE A 189 -7.15 -23.97 7.44
N ILE A 190 -6.79 -25.01 6.68
CA ILE A 190 -7.30 -25.22 5.32
C ILE A 190 -8.82 -25.43 5.33
N ALA A 191 -9.35 -26.19 6.31
CA ALA A 191 -10.79 -26.37 6.46
C ALA A 191 -11.51 -25.02 6.71
N ILE A 192 -10.98 -24.17 7.61
CA ILE A 192 -11.51 -22.83 7.88
C ILE A 192 -11.45 -21.93 6.63
N ALA A 193 -10.34 -21.98 5.88
CA ALA A 193 -10.21 -21.23 4.62
C ALA A 193 -11.25 -21.69 3.59
N THR A 194 -11.55 -23.00 3.54
CA THR A 194 -12.56 -23.57 2.65
C THR A 194 -13.97 -23.09 3.02
N GLU A 195 -14.29 -22.94 4.31
CA GLU A 195 -15.57 -22.37 4.75
C GLU A 195 -15.78 -20.93 4.22
N GLU A 196 -14.69 -20.16 4.10
CA GLU A 196 -14.70 -18.82 3.51
C GLU A 196 -14.59 -18.83 1.96
N ASN A 197 -14.61 -20.02 1.35
CA ASN A 197 -14.38 -20.20 -0.10
C ASN A 197 -13.06 -19.63 -0.59
N LEU A 198 -11.98 -19.83 0.18
CA LEU A 198 -10.62 -19.49 -0.18
C LEU A 198 -9.82 -20.75 -0.51
N GLU A 199 -8.98 -20.65 -1.55
CA GLU A 199 -7.96 -21.67 -1.78
C GLU A 199 -6.82 -21.47 -0.76
N ALA A 200 -6.36 -22.57 -0.15
CA ALA A 200 -5.25 -22.60 0.78
C ALA A 200 -4.36 -23.81 0.47
N THR A 201 -3.11 -23.57 0.15
CA THR A 201 -2.17 -24.61 -0.32
C THR A 201 -0.85 -24.52 0.42
N PRO A 202 -0.38 -25.62 1.05
CA PRO A 202 0.98 -25.69 1.62
C PRO A 202 2.01 -25.64 0.50
N VAL A 203 2.84 -24.60 0.46
CA VAL A 203 3.82 -24.35 -0.61
C VAL A 203 5.27 -24.34 -0.13
N ALA A 204 5.50 -24.21 1.18
CA ALA A 204 6.85 -24.17 1.72
C ALA A 204 6.93 -24.77 3.13
N LYS A 205 8.16 -25.07 3.55
CA LYS A 205 8.49 -25.50 4.91
C LYS A 205 9.64 -24.67 5.45
N VAL A 206 9.58 -24.35 6.72
CA VAL A 206 10.68 -23.74 7.44
C VAL A 206 11.75 -24.80 7.71
N THR A 207 13.02 -24.48 7.44
CA THR A 207 14.16 -25.38 7.57
C THR A 207 15.15 -24.89 8.63
N GLU A 208 15.96 -25.82 9.17
CA GLU A 208 17.06 -25.47 10.09
C GLU A 208 18.18 -24.70 9.37
N GLU A 209 18.45 -25.10 8.13
CA GLU A 209 19.45 -24.43 7.31
C GLU A 209 18.93 -23.03 6.91
N LYS A 210 19.69 -22.02 7.30
CA LYS A 210 19.33 -20.61 7.05
C LYS A 210 19.60 -20.20 5.60
N ARG A 211 18.80 -20.75 4.70
CA ARG A 211 18.85 -20.47 3.26
C ARG A 211 17.45 -20.30 2.69
N LEU A 212 17.33 -19.46 1.69
CA LEU A 212 16.16 -19.40 0.83
C LEU A 212 16.40 -20.34 -0.35
N ASN A 213 15.70 -21.46 -0.38
CA ASN A 213 15.77 -22.44 -1.45
C ASN A 213 14.40 -22.53 -2.14
N MET A 214 14.35 -22.25 -3.46
CA MET A 214 13.17 -22.40 -4.29
C MET A 214 13.41 -23.44 -5.36
N VAL A 215 12.51 -24.40 -5.43
CA VAL A 215 12.60 -25.54 -6.35
C VAL A 215 11.44 -25.49 -7.35
N TRP A 216 11.75 -25.68 -8.63
CA TRP A 216 10.79 -25.81 -9.72
C TRP A 216 11.17 -26.98 -10.60
N ASN A 217 10.23 -27.90 -10.86
CA ASN A 217 10.43 -29.12 -11.64
C ASN A 217 11.66 -29.94 -11.18
N GLY A 218 11.86 -30.04 -9.87
CA GLY A 218 12.97 -30.79 -9.27
C GLY A 218 14.33 -30.08 -9.31
N VAL A 219 14.39 -28.87 -9.88
CA VAL A 219 15.62 -28.06 -9.98
C VAL A 219 15.56 -26.91 -8.99
N SER A 220 16.61 -26.72 -8.19
CA SER A 220 16.75 -25.53 -7.36
C SER A 220 17.10 -24.33 -8.23
N ILE A 221 16.17 -23.39 -8.37
CA ILE A 221 16.34 -22.18 -9.18
C ILE A 221 16.83 -20.99 -8.35
N VAL A 222 16.64 -21.04 -7.03
CA VAL A 222 17.19 -20.07 -6.07
C VAL A 222 17.74 -20.85 -4.88
N ASN A 223 18.98 -20.57 -4.49
CA ASN A 223 19.59 -21.11 -3.29
C ASN A 223 20.57 -20.09 -2.69
N ILE A 224 20.06 -19.21 -1.83
CA ILE A 224 20.78 -18.03 -1.31
C ILE A 224 20.82 -18.11 0.22
N SER A 225 22.00 -17.88 0.81
CA SER A 225 22.13 -17.84 2.27
C SER A 225 21.41 -16.62 2.86
N ARG A 226 20.87 -16.77 4.05
CA ARG A 226 20.24 -15.65 4.79
C ARG A 226 21.23 -14.53 5.10
N GLU A 227 22.49 -14.89 5.38
CA GLU A 227 23.55 -13.93 5.59
C GLU A 227 23.73 -13.00 4.38
N PHE A 228 23.77 -13.57 3.16
CA PHE A 228 23.85 -12.76 1.93
C PHE A 228 22.61 -11.87 1.74
N LEU A 229 21.41 -12.40 1.96
CA LEU A 229 20.16 -11.60 1.87
C LEU A 229 20.13 -10.45 2.87
N ASN A 230 20.72 -10.65 4.06
CA ASN A 230 20.77 -9.65 5.11
C ASN A 230 21.90 -8.62 4.93
N SER A 231 22.88 -8.88 4.04
CA SER A 231 24.03 -8.00 3.84
C SER A 231 23.69 -6.66 3.19
N ASN A 232 22.50 -6.51 2.60
CA ASN A 232 22.09 -5.35 1.80
C ASN A 232 23.00 -5.04 0.58
N GLY A 233 23.85 -5.99 0.18
CA GLY A 233 24.85 -5.85 -0.88
C GLY A 233 26.08 -5.04 -0.44
N ALA A 234 26.85 -4.56 -1.42
CA ALA A 234 28.03 -3.74 -1.16
C ALA A 234 27.66 -2.38 -0.57
N GLU A 235 28.46 -1.89 0.35
CA GLU A 235 28.34 -0.53 0.87
C GLU A 235 28.38 0.50 -0.27
N LYS A 236 27.44 1.41 -0.27
CA LYS A 236 27.36 2.49 -1.27
C LYS A 236 27.66 3.80 -0.59
N HIS A 237 28.71 4.46 -1.04
CA HIS A 237 29.07 5.78 -0.58
C HIS A 237 28.75 6.80 -1.66
N GLN A 238 28.13 7.90 -1.28
CA GLN A 238 27.84 9.00 -2.18
C GLN A 238 28.09 10.34 -1.48
N ASN A 239 28.81 11.23 -2.15
CA ASN A 239 28.95 12.61 -1.68
C ASN A 239 27.70 13.40 -2.04
N VAL A 240 27.13 14.05 -1.06
CA VAL A 240 25.90 14.82 -1.22
C VAL A 240 26.19 16.29 -1.01
N HIS A 241 25.74 17.12 -1.94
CA HIS A 241 25.75 18.57 -1.77
C HIS A 241 24.32 19.07 -1.54
N VAL A 242 24.04 19.58 -0.35
CA VAL A 242 22.73 20.14 0.00
C VAL A 242 22.70 21.61 -0.42
N GLY A 243 21.90 21.93 -1.43
CA GLY A 243 21.65 23.31 -1.84
C GLY A 243 20.79 24.07 -0.84
N GLN A 244 20.85 25.39 -0.88
CA GLN A 244 19.95 26.23 -0.10
C GLN A 244 18.53 26.14 -0.70
N GLY A 245 17.54 25.84 0.15
CA GLY A 245 16.13 25.89 -0.25
C GLY A 245 15.68 27.34 -0.49
N THR A 246 14.65 27.48 -1.30
CA THR A 246 13.98 28.76 -1.56
C THR A 246 12.70 28.87 -0.73
N VAL A 247 12.16 30.10 -0.67
CA VAL A 247 10.86 30.35 -0.04
C VAL A 247 9.78 30.32 -1.12
N TRP A 248 8.76 29.47 -0.92
CA TRP A 248 7.59 29.46 -1.76
C TRP A 248 6.40 30.09 -1.03
N GLN A 249 5.66 30.90 -1.73
CA GLN A 249 4.39 31.47 -1.27
C GLN A 249 3.37 31.38 -2.41
N PRO A 250 2.12 31.01 -2.12
CA PRO A 250 1.08 30.99 -3.12
C PRO A 250 0.82 32.41 -3.63
N GLN A 251 0.72 32.52 -4.94
CA GLN A 251 0.38 33.80 -5.60
C GLN A 251 -0.77 33.61 -6.57
N TRP A 252 -1.79 34.40 -6.38
CA TRP A 252 -2.93 34.42 -7.31
C TRP A 252 -2.95 35.73 -8.10
N ALA A 253 -3.07 35.60 -9.40
CA ALA A 253 -3.14 36.75 -10.31
C ALA A 253 -4.36 37.63 -9.98
N GLY A 254 -4.23 38.93 -10.23
CA GLY A 254 -5.29 39.91 -10.03
C GLY A 254 -4.76 41.19 -9.41
N VAL A 255 -5.39 42.30 -9.78
CA VAL A 255 -5.08 43.64 -9.26
C VAL A 255 -5.85 43.92 -7.98
N THR A 256 -7.15 43.56 -7.96
CA THR A 256 -8.01 43.76 -6.79
C THR A 256 -8.06 42.53 -5.89
N PHE A 257 -8.46 42.72 -4.64
CA PHE A 257 -8.71 41.62 -3.70
C PHE A 257 -9.74 40.64 -4.24
N GLU A 258 -10.81 41.11 -4.81
CA GLU A 258 -11.87 40.28 -5.39
C GLU A 258 -11.35 39.39 -6.53
N GLN A 259 -10.52 39.96 -7.44
CA GLN A 259 -9.90 39.17 -8.50
C GLN A 259 -8.98 38.09 -7.96
N LYS A 260 -8.16 38.41 -6.94
CA LYS A 260 -7.27 37.44 -6.28
C LYS A 260 -8.07 36.32 -5.61
N MET A 261 -9.15 36.66 -4.92
CA MET A 261 -10.04 35.68 -4.29
C MET A 261 -10.71 34.77 -5.33
N LYS A 262 -11.24 35.32 -6.42
CA LYS A 262 -11.81 34.50 -7.51
C LYS A 262 -10.81 33.53 -8.11
N ASN A 263 -9.58 33.99 -8.36
CA ASN A 263 -8.52 33.14 -8.90
C ASN A 263 -8.07 32.08 -7.89
N MET A 264 -7.99 32.44 -6.59
CA MET A 264 -7.68 31.48 -5.53
C MET A 264 -8.71 30.35 -5.45
N VAL A 265 -10.00 30.67 -5.37
CA VAL A 265 -11.04 29.62 -5.26
C VAL A 265 -11.24 28.82 -6.54
N GLY A 266 -10.77 29.35 -7.67
CA GLY A 266 -10.72 28.65 -8.95
C GLY A 266 -9.46 27.78 -9.15
N ASP A 267 -8.46 27.89 -8.27
CA ASP A 267 -7.25 27.07 -8.33
C ASP A 267 -7.58 25.61 -8.05
N LEU A 268 -7.01 24.70 -8.83
CA LEU A 268 -7.27 23.26 -8.72
C LEU A 268 -6.91 22.66 -7.35
N ASN A 269 -5.96 23.26 -6.64
CA ASN A 269 -5.57 22.83 -5.30
C ASN A 269 -6.44 23.42 -4.19
N VAL A 270 -7.27 24.42 -4.51
CA VAL A 270 -8.13 25.15 -3.55
C VAL A 270 -9.61 24.85 -3.77
N CYS A 271 -10.04 24.69 -5.03
CA CYS A 271 -11.44 24.45 -5.35
C CYS A 271 -12.00 23.18 -4.68
N SER A 272 -13.33 23.15 -4.48
CA SER A 272 -14.01 22.01 -3.86
C SER A 272 -13.76 20.70 -4.61
N LYS A 273 -13.45 19.62 -3.87
CA LYS A 273 -13.32 18.25 -4.37
C LYS A 273 -14.60 17.44 -4.22
N LYS A 274 -15.75 18.09 -3.98
CA LYS A 274 -17.03 17.43 -3.74
C LYS A 274 -17.40 16.45 -4.86
N GLY A 275 -17.28 16.87 -6.11
CA GLY A 275 -17.59 15.99 -7.24
C GLY A 275 -16.68 14.76 -7.39
N LEU A 276 -15.48 14.78 -6.81
CA LEU A 276 -14.62 13.59 -6.69
C LEU A 276 -15.10 12.72 -5.53
N SER A 277 -15.29 13.30 -4.35
CA SER A 277 -15.66 12.58 -3.13
C SER A 277 -17.02 11.88 -3.27
N GLU A 278 -17.98 12.45 -4.00
CA GLU A 278 -19.29 11.85 -4.25
C GLU A 278 -19.26 10.60 -5.15
N ARG A 279 -18.12 10.26 -5.72
CA ARG A 279 -17.92 8.99 -6.44
C ARG A 279 -17.61 7.82 -5.53
N PHE A 280 -17.34 8.09 -4.26
CA PHE A 280 -16.97 7.10 -3.25
C PHE A 280 -18.09 6.97 -2.22
N ASP A 281 -18.26 5.79 -1.68
CA ASP A 281 -19.22 5.56 -0.61
C ASP A 281 -18.55 5.67 0.75
N SER A 282 -18.93 6.70 1.49
CA SER A 282 -18.49 6.94 2.87
C SER A 282 -19.39 6.31 3.93
N THR A 283 -20.49 5.66 3.53
CA THR A 283 -21.53 5.14 4.45
C THR A 283 -21.41 3.64 4.72
N ILE A 284 -20.57 2.92 4.00
CA ILE A 284 -20.44 1.47 4.13
C ILE A 284 -20.12 1.09 5.57
N GLY A 285 -20.87 0.12 6.10
CA GLY A 285 -20.70 -0.36 7.47
C GLY A 285 -21.25 0.57 8.56
N ALA A 286 -21.83 1.74 8.18
CA ALA A 286 -22.46 2.71 9.09
C ALA A 286 -21.57 3.18 10.26
N ALA A 287 -20.25 3.13 10.10
CA ALA A 287 -19.28 3.48 11.14
C ALA A 287 -18.70 4.90 10.99
N THR A 288 -18.97 5.59 9.87
CA THR A 288 -18.42 6.92 9.59
C THR A 288 -19.01 7.97 10.53
N VAL A 289 -18.15 8.69 11.24
CA VAL A 289 -18.50 9.78 12.16
C VAL A 289 -18.40 11.14 11.49
N LEU A 290 -17.32 11.39 10.74
CA LEU A 290 -17.19 12.56 9.88
C LEU A 290 -17.37 12.17 8.42
N MET A 291 -18.43 12.65 7.82
CA MET A 291 -18.67 12.54 6.38
C MET A 291 -17.66 13.44 5.63
N PRO A 292 -17.29 13.14 4.37
CA PRO A 292 -16.36 13.97 3.60
C PRO A 292 -16.76 15.45 3.51
N PHE A 293 -18.06 15.73 3.54
CA PHE A 293 -18.62 17.08 3.59
C PHE A 293 -19.66 17.15 4.70
N GLY A 294 -19.52 18.14 5.56
CA GLY A 294 -20.39 18.39 6.71
C GLY A 294 -21.09 19.75 6.64
N GLY A 295 -21.64 20.17 7.78
CA GLY A 295 -22.47 21.37 7.90
C GLY A 295 -23.90 21.16 7.45
N ALA A 296 -24.79 22.13 7.73
CA ALA A 296 -26.21 22.05 7.42
C ALA A 296 -26.52 21.82 5.93
N CYS A 297 -25.66 22.35 5.05
CA CYS A 297 -25.79 22.20 3.60
C CYS A 297 -24.89 21.11 3.01
N GLN A 298 -24.15 20.37 3.83
CA GLN A 298 -23.18 19.37 3.39
C GLN A 298 -22.19 19.89 2.31
N LEU A 299 -21.69 21.11 2.52
CA LEU A 299 -20.75 21.78 1.62
C LEU A 299 -19.39 22.04 2.26
N THR A 300 -19.25 21.86 3.57
CA THR A 300 -18.01 22.11 4.30
C THR A 300 -17.12 20.87 4.24
N PRO A 301 -15.97 20.92 3.53
CA PRO A 301 -15.06 19.80 3.46
C PRO A 301 -14.47 19.48 4.85
N GLN A 302 -14.40 18.20 5.18
CA GLN A 302 -13.74 17.74 6.40
C GLN A 302 -12.26 17.49 6.13
N ASN A 303 -11.42 17.78 7.12
CA ASN A 303 -9.97 17.67 6.98
C ASN A 303 -9.39 16.34 7.49
N ALA A 304 -10.22 15.49 8.05
CA ALA A 304 -9.83 14.16 8.53
C ALA A 304 -10.98 13.17 8.31
N MET A 305 -10.64 11.92 8.09
CA MET A 305 -11.55 10.79 8.23
C MET A 305 -11.69 10.46 9.72
N VAL A 306 -12.92 10.33 10.21
CA VAL A 306 -13.20 9.80 11.54
C VAL A 306 -14.28 8.72 11.42
N ALA A 307 -13.97 7.52 11.91
CA ALA A 307 -14.89 6.40 11.90
C ALA A 307 -14.77 5.60 13.21
N LYS A 308 -15.87 4.95 13.61
CA LYS A 308 -15.86 3.97 14.70
C LYS A 308 -14.97 2.79 14.30
N LEU A 309 -14.32 2.18 15.29
CA LEU A 309 -13.49 0.99 15.05
C LEU A 309 -14.35 -0.17 14.53
N PRO A 310 -13.87 -0.92 13.51
CA PRO A 310 -14.59 -2.06 12.94
C PRO A 310 -14.43 -3.31 13.83
N VAL A 311 -15.13 -3.33 14.96
CA VAL A 311 -15.16 -4.44 15.91
C VAL A 311 -16.45 -5.26 15.79
N ASP A 312 -16.49 -6.43 16.40
CA ASP A 312 -17.72 -7.18 16.55
C ASP A 312 -18.57 -6.54 17.66
N GLY A 313 -19.83 -6.24 17.34
CA GLY A 313 -20.73 -5.49 18.23
C GLY A 313 -20.61 -3.97 18.04
N GLU A 314 -20.95 -3.22 19.09
CA GLU A 314 -20.98 -1.76 19.08
C GLU A 314 -19.79 -1.15 19.83
N THR A 315 -19.29 -0.04 19.34
CA THR A 315 -18.27 0.76 20.03
C THR A 315 -18.50 2.24 19.78
N ASN A 316 -18.07 3.05 20.74
CA ASN A 316 -17.95 4.50 20.60
C ASN A 316 -16.50 4.96 20.38
N THR A 317 -15.54 4.02 20.41
CA THR A 317 -14.14 4.34 20.12
C THR A 317 -13.97 4.58 18.61
N CYS A 318 -13.34 5.70 18.29
CA CYS A 318 -13.10 6.13 16.93
C CYS A 318 -11.61 6.10 16.58
N SER A 319 -11.33 5.84 15.34
CA SER A 319 -10.04 6.12 14.70
C SER A 319 -10.15 7.38 13.84
N GLY A 320 -9.05 8.12 13.72
CA GLY A 320 -8.95 9.26 12.83
C GLY A 320 -7.72 9.14 11.92
N MET A 321 -7.87 9.54 10.68
CA MET A 321 -6.76 9.69 9.73
C MET A 321 -6.81 11.06 9.08
N ALA A 322 -5.65 11.69 8.96
CA ALA A 322 -5.46 12.91 8.19
C ALA A 322 -4.13 12.85 7.45
N TRP A 323 -4.01 13.63 6.41
CA TRP A 323 -2.79 13.72 5.62
C TRP A 323 -2.34 15.17 5.49
N GLY A 324 -1.05 15.36 5.21
CA GLY A 324 -0.46 16.66 4.90
C GLY A 324 0.57 16.53 3.79
N TYR A 325 0.48 17.40 2.79
CA TYR A 325 1.43 17.44 1.68
C TYR A 325 1.24 18.68 0.83
N ASN A 326 2.34 19.38 0.53
CA ASN A 326 2.35 20.49 -0.42
C ASN A 326 3.52 20.34 -1.41
N PRO A 327 3.26 19.96 -2.68
CA PRO A 327 4.31 19.69 -3.65
C PRO A 327 5.12 20.93 -4.03
N TYR A 328 4.53 22.12 -4.00
CA TYR A 328 5.23 23.38 -4.30
C TYR A 328 6.21 23.73 -3.18
N LEU A 329 5.79 23.59 -1.94
CA LEU A 329 6.66 23.82 -0.78
C LEU A 329 7.79 22.78 -0.73
N MET A 330 7.48 21.51 -1.02
CA MET A 330 8.48 20.44 -1.13
C MET A 330 9.50 20.72 -2.21
N SER A 331 9.08 21.21 -3.37
CA SER A 331 9.98 21.55 -4.49
C SER A 331 10.87 22.76 -4.18
N ALA A 332 10.37 23.71 -3.40
CA ALA A 332 11.13 24.90 -3.00
C ALA A 332 12.12 24.61 -1.86
N ASN A 333 11.71 23.84 -0.87
CA ASN A 333 12.53 23.48 0.28
C ASN A 333 12.01 22.17 0.90
N GLN A 334 12.70 21.07 0.65
CA GLN A 334 12.30 19.74 1.09
C GLN A 334 12.22 19.62 2.62
N TYR A 335 13.16 20.23 3.35
CA TYR A 335 13.17 20.20 4.81
C TYR A 335 11.94 20.90 5.40
N VAL A 336 11.65 22.11 4.92
CA VAL A 336 10.48 22.88 5.36
C VAL A 336 9.20 22.17 4.91
N GLY A 337 9.16 21.67 3.68
CA GLY A 337 8.02 20.95 3.13
C GLY A 337 7.67 19.68 3.93
N ALA A 338 8.67 18.89 4.30
CA ALA A 338 8.46 17.68 5.13
C ALA A 338 7.94 18.03 6.54
N ARG A 339 8.55 19.05 7.18
CA ARG A 339 8.06 19.54 8.48
C ARG A 339 6.62 20.00 8.41
N MET A 340 6.28 20.80 7.40
CA MET A 340 4.92 21.33 7.24
C MET A 340 3.91 20.25 6.90
N ALA A 341 4.29 19.20 6.18
CA ALA A 341 3.41 18.04 5.93
C ALA A 341 3.03 17.33 7.24
N VAL A 342 4.00 17.14 8.15
CA VAL A 342 3.72 16.59 9.50
C VAL A 342 2.83 17.53 10.31
N VAL A 343 3.19 18.82 10.38
CA VAL A 343 2.41 19.81 11.13
C VAL A 343 0.97 19.87 10.61
N GLU A 344 0.78 19.89 9.30
CA GLU A 344 -0.54 19.91 8.67
C GLU A 344 -1.37 18.67 9.05
N SER A 345 -0.81 17.45 8.90
CA SER A 345 -1.54 16.21 9.20
C SER A 345 -1.93 16.13 10.68
N VAL A 346 -1.02 16.46 11.58
CA VAL A 346 -1.28 16.44 13.04
C VAL A 346 -2.29 17.54 13.45
N THR A 347 -2.17 18.74 12.86
CA THR A 347 -3.14 19.84 13.12
C THR A 347 -4.55 19.45 12.71
N LYS A 348 -4.71 18.78 11.57
CA LYS A 348 -6.01 18.27 11.10
C LYS A 348 -6.61 17.25 12.07
N LEU A 349 -5.79 16.35 12.62
CA LEU A 349 -6.23 15.40 13.66
C LEU A 349 -6.67 16.11 14.94
N VAL A 350 -5.88 17.06 15.44
CA VAL A 350 -6.22 17.83 16.64
C VAL A 350 -7.51 18.64 16.43
N ALA A 351 -7.67 19.27 15.27
CA ALA A 351 -8.89 19.98 14.91
C ALA A 351 -10.12 19.07 14.83
N SER A 352 -9.90 17.76 14.61
CA SER A 352 -10.96 16.73 14.60
C SER A 352 -11.20 16.07 15.95
N GLY A 353 -10.54 16.56 17.03
CA GLY A 353 -10.75 16.12 18.39
C GLY A 353 -9.78 15.05 18.92
N PHE A 354 -8.72 14.72 18.17
CA PHE A 354 -7.70 13.76 18.60
C PHE A 354 -6.57 14.45 19.37
N ARG A 355 -5.93 13.71 20.25
CA ARG A 355 -4.73 14.15 20.94
C ARG A 355 -3.52 13.92 20.05
N TYR A 356 -2.61 14.89 19.98
CA TYR A 356 -1.40 14.77 19.14
C TYR A 356 -0.42 13.72 19.67
N GLU A 357 -0.40 13.47 21.00
CA GLU A 357 0.47 12.48 21.65
C GLU A 357 0.14 11.04 21.23
N ASP A 358 -1.11 10.79 20.82
CA ASP A 358 -1.60 9.48 20.40
C ASP A 358 -1.48 9.28 18.89
N ALA A 359 -0.92 10.26 18.16
CA ALA A 359 -0.79 10.18 16.71
C ALA A 359 0.38 9.28 16.27
N TYR A 360 0.09 8.36 15.37
CA TYR A 360 1.10 7.58 14.65
C TYR A 360 1.28 8.17 13.25
N LEU A 361 2.53 8.23 12.79
CA LEU A 361 2.86 8.79 11.48
C LEU A 361 3.27 7.66 10.54
N THR A 362 2.68 7.68 9.34
CA THR A 362 3.15 6.89 8.20
C THR A 362 3.59 7.84 7.10
N PHE A 363 4.64 7.47 6.38
CA PHE A 363 5.19 8.31 5.32
C PHE A 363 5.12 7.57 4.00
N GLN A 364 4.62 8.28 2.98
CA GLN A 364 4.80 7.89 1.59
C GLN A 364 5.85 8.83 1.00
N GLU A 365 6.98 8.28 0.61
CA GLU A 365 8.11 9.04 0.11
C GLU A 365 8.33 8.75 -1.38
N TYR A 366 8.58 9.79 -2.14
CA TYR A 366 8.96 9.70 -3.55
C TYR A 366 10.23 10.50 -3.76
N PHE A 367 11.22 9.87 -4.38
CA PHE A 367 12.48 10.50 -4.71
C PHE A 367 12.68 10.54 -6.23
N GLU A 368 13.02 11.70 -6.74
CA GLU A 368 13.46 11.84 -8.13
C GLU A 368 14.80 11.13 -8.30
N ARG A 369 15.12 10.68 -9.51
CA ARG A 369 16.44 10.10 -9.79
C ARG A 369 17.52 11.14 -9.51
N LEU A 370 18.58 10.69 -8.86
CA LEU A 370 19.65 11.55 -8.33
C LEU A 370 20.41 12.33 -9.39
N GLY A 371 20.42 12.15 -10.59
CA GLY A 371 21.07 12.96 -11.64
C GLY A 371 22.30 13.75 -11.14
N THR A 372 22.58 14.85 -11.80
CA THR A 372 23.66 15.80 -11.43
C THR A 372 23.16 17.03 -10.65
N LYS A 373 21.88 17.06 -10.26
CA LYS A 373 21.29 18.19 -9.54
C LYS A 373 21.61 18.13 -8.05
N PRO A 374 22.21 19.18 -7.45
CA PRO A 374 22.69 19.13 -6.06
C PRO A 374 21.61 18.91 -5.00
N CYS A 375 20.36 19.26 -5.26
CA CYS A 375 19.29 19.28 -4.24
C CYS A 375 18.46 17.98 -4.13
N LEU A 376 18.80 16.91 -4.84
CA LEU A 376 17.99 15.68 -4.89
C LEU A 376 18.45 14.59 -3.92
N LEU A 377 19.41 14.85 -3.06
CA LEU A 377 20.09 13.86 -2.23
C LEU A 377 19.70 13.93 -0.75
N TYR A 378 18.44 14.15 -0.44
CA TYR A 378 17.93 13.85 0.90
C TYR A 378 17.41 12.41 0.90
N THR A 379 18.25 11.46 1.27
CA THR A 379 17.80 10.09 1.49
C THR A 379 17.21 10.01 2.88
N SER A 380 15.91 9.78 2.97
CA SER A 380 15.35 9.11 4.13
C SER A 380 16.01 7.74 4.25
N PRO A 381 16.35 7.26 5.44
CA PRO A 381 16.85 5.92 5.61
C PRO A 381 15.87 4.91 4.98
N SER A 382 16.41 3.90 4.30
CA SER A 382 15.62 2.85 3.68
C SER A 382 14.59 2.31 4.67
N PRO A 383 13.39 1.92 4.26
CA PRO A 383 12.44 1.22 5.12
C PRO A 383 13.05 0.04 5.88
N ARG A 384 14.08 -0.60 5.33
CA ARG A 384 14.85 -1.65 6.00
C ARG A 384 15.66 -1.16 7.20
N ASP A 385 16.07 0.10 7.22
CA ASP A 385 16.84 0.66 8.34
C ASP A 385 15.97 1.00 9.54
N ARG A 386 14.66 1.16 9.35
CA ARG A 386 13.68 1.43 10.42
C ARG A 386 13.39 0.21 11.30
N THR A 387 13.62 -0.99 10.82
CA THR A 387 13.40 -2.23 11.60
C THR A 387 14.53 -2.52 12.59
N ARG A 388 15.66 -1.80 12.52
CA ARG A 388 16.80 -1.94 13.44
C ARG A 388 16.83 -0.94 14.60
N SER A 389 15.94 0.04 14.64
CA SER A 389 15.87 1.01 15.72
C SER A 389 14.80 0.66 16.75
N ARG A 390 14.86 -0.57 17.29
CA ARG A 390 14.25 -0.98 18.57
C ARG A 390 14.99 -2.17 19.16
#